data_cdb8ee70d49614fdbd7800e1f9d97919
#
_entry.id   cdb8ee70d49614fdbd7800e1f9d97919
#
_cell.length_a   1.000
_cell.length_b   1.000
_cell.length_c   1.000
_cell.angle_alpha   90.00
_cell.angle_beta   90.00
_cell.angle_gamma   90.00
#
_symmetry.space_group_name_H-M   'P 1'
#
loop_
_entity.id
_entity.type
_entity.pdbx_description
1 polymer ?
#
loop_
_entity_poly.entity_id
_entity_poly.type
_entity_poly.pdbx_seq_one_letter_code
_entity_poly.pdbx_strand_id
1 'polypeptide(L)'
;MNYNTIGGVQADIAPGFVKKVKEFIPYLRGILHEYHDVFTGNIIAQQRLKGVGILSREDAIAFGATGGTGRASGWACDVRKRMPYAVYDKVDFKEIIRTEGDSWARYLIRMDEILESLKIIEQLIDNIPEGAYQEKMKPIIRVPEGTYYAAVEGSRGEFGVFLEAWRQDALPPAFPQYGLAIGIDRKYDLPRS
;
A
#
# COMPACT_ATOMS: atom_id res chain seq x y z
N MET A 1 3.86 5.53 16.71
CA MET A 1 4.91 6.52 16.35
C MET A 1 4.87 6.66 14.83
N ASN A 2 4.61 7.86 14.30
CA ASN A 2 4.60 8.07 12.85
C ASN A 2 6.03 8.33 12.39
N TYR A 3 6.58 7.45 11.57
CA TYR A 3 7.91 7.63 11.00
C TYR A 3 7.91 8.65 9.86
N ASN A 4 6.87 8.61 9.03
CA ASN A 4 6.69 9.53 7.91
C ASN A 4 6.09 10.86 8.37
N THR A 5 6.60 11.96 7.84
CA THR A 5 6.13 13.33 8.06
C THR A 5 6.00 14.06 6.72
N ILE A 6 5.32 15.20 6.73
CA ILE A 6 5.32 16.06 5.53
C ILE A 6 6.75 16.56 5.30
N GLY A 7 7.24 16.37 4.09
CA GLY A 7 8.61 16.73 3.70
C GLY A 7 9.69 15.68 3.97
N GLY A 8 9.33 14.48 4.45
CA GLY A 8 10.30 13.41 4.66
C GLY A 8 9.99 12.45 5.79
N VAL A 9 11.01 12.13 6.58
CA VAL A 9 10.93 11.23 7.73
C VAL A 9 11.39 11.91 9.01
N GLN A 10 11.03 11.36 10.18
CA GLN A 10 11.33 12.00 11.48
C GLN A 10 12.79 11.88 11.91
N ALA A 11 13.50 10.89 11.42
CA ALA A 11 14.88 10.63 11.80
C ALA A 11 15.64 10.00 10.65
N ASP A 12 16.92 10.22 10.62
CA ASP A 12 17.83 9.56 9.70
C ASP A 12 18.02 8.08 10.05
N ILE A 13 18.59 7.35 9.12
CA ILE A 13 18.87 5.92 9.25
C ILE A 13 19.88 5.69 10.38
N ALA A 14 19.51 4.85 11.34
CA ALA A 14 20.39 4.54 12.46
C ALA A 14 21.68 3.81 12.01
N PRO A 15 22.82 4.03 12.66
CA PRO A 15 24.03 3.28 12.39
C PRO A 15 23.78 1.76 12.45
N GLY A 16 24.28 1.04 11.45
CA GLY A 16 24.10 -0.42 11.35
C GLY A 16 22.75 -0.88 10.82
N PHE A 17 21.85 0.01 10.42
CA PHE A 17 20.56 -0.33 9.84
C PHE A 17 20.70 -1.25 8.61
N VAL A 18 21.53 -0.87 7.65
CA VAL A 18 21.78 -1.65 6.42
C VAL A 18 22.22 -3.08 6.76
N LYS A 19 23.17 -3.21 7.70
CA LYS A 19 23.65 -4.53 8.16
C LYS A 19 22.51 -5.38 8.74
N LYS A 20 21.69 -4.79 9.62
CA LYS A 20 20.55 -5.50 10.24
C LYS A 20 19.51 -5.93 9.21
N VAL A 21 19.23 -5.09 8.21
CA VAL A 21 18.28 -5.45 7.13
C VAL A 21 18.84 -6.60 6.30
N LYS A 22 20.13 -6.56 5.95
CA LYS A 22 20.79 -7.68 5.21
C LYS A 22 20.81 -8.98 5.99
N GLU A 23 20.91 -8.94 7.30
CA GLU A 23 20.80 -10.13 8.16
C GLU A 23 19.36 -10.62 8.30
N PHE A 24 18.40 -9.69 8.30
CA PHE A 24 16.97 -10.00 8.45
C PHE A 24 16.37 -10.66 7.20
N ILE A 25 16.81 -10.33 6.01
CA ILE A 25 16.26 -10.86 4.75
C ILE A 25 16.36 -12.40 4.68
N PRO A 26 17.54 -13.02 4.84
CA PRO A 26 17.64 -14.48 4.82
C PRO A 26 16.90 -15.15 5.99
N TYR A 27 16.89 -14.51 7.17
CA TYR A 27 16.11 -14.98 8.30
C TYR A 27 14.61 -15.04 7.99
N LEU A 28 14.03 -13.97 7.40
CA LEU A 28 12.62 -13.96 7.03
C LEU A 28 12.31 -14.97 5.91
N ARG A 29 13.22 -15.18 4.96
CA ARG A 29 13.05 -16.23 3.92
C ARG A 29 12.97 -17.62 4.56
N GLY A 30 13.77 -17.91 5.60
CA GLY A 30 13.71 -19.15 6.36
C GLY A 30 12.37 -19.34 7.05
N ILE A 31 11.86 -18.30 7.72
CA ILE A 31 10.53 -18.31 8.34
C ILE A 31 9.41 -18.55 7.32
N LEU A 32 9.48 -17.92 6.15
CA LEU A 32 8.49 -18.14 5.11
C LEU A 32 8.48 -19.59 4.62
N HIS A 33 9.65 -20.20 4.52
CA HIS A 33 9.75 -21.63 4.18
C HIS A 33 9.08 -22.50 5.23
N GLU A 34 9.35 -22.26 6.51
CA GLU A 34 8.70 -22.96 7.61
C GLU A 34 7.17 -22.76 7.59
N TYR A 35 6.69 -21.55 7.29
CA TYR A 35 5.26 -21.28 7.10
C TYR A 35 4.66 -22.09 5.96
N HIS A 36 5.39 -22.24 4.86
CA HIS A 36 4.94 -23.08 3.76
C HIS A 36 4.84 -24.56 4.16
N ASP A 37 5.79 -25.06 4.93
CA ASP A 37 5.76 -26.45 5.39
C ASP A 37 4.63 -26.69 6.39
N VAL A 38 4.46 -25.82 7.38
CA VAL A 38 3.54 -26.02 8.49
C VAL A 38 2.09 -25.63 8.11
N PHE A 39 1.87 -24.53 7.41
CA PHE A 39 0.54 -24.00 7.14
C PHE A 39 0.10 -24.20 5.70
N THR A 40 0.93 -23.82 4.71
CA THR A 40 0.55 -23.94 3.29
C THR A 40 0.44 -25.42 2.88
N GLY A 41 1.32 -26.29 3.42
CA GLY A 41 1.25 -27.74 3.22
C GLY A 41 0.12 -28.44 3.99
N ASN A 42 -0.52 -27.75 4.93
CA ASN A 42 -1.52 -28.36 5.80
C ASN A 42 -2.86 -28.55 5.06
N ILE A 43 -3.26 -29.80 4.90
CA ILE A 43 -4.49 -30.18 4.19
C ILE A 43 -5.75 -29.59 4.86
N ILE A 44 -5.77 -29.49 6.19
CA ILE A 44 -6.90 -28.94 6.93
C ILE A 44 -7.05 -27.44 6.63
N ALA A 45 -5.95 -26.69 6.61
CA ALA A 45 -5.95 -25.27 6.25
C ALA A 45 -6.44 -25.08 4.81
N GLN A 46 -5.95 -25.90 3.88
CA GLN A 46 -6.38 -25.87 2.49
C GLN A 46 -7.89 -26.15 2.34
N GLN A 47 -8.41 -27.19 2.98
CA GLN A 47 -9.82 -27.54 2.92
C GLN A 47 -10.74 -26.48 3.52
N ARG A 48 -10.25 -25.69 4.50
CA ARG A 48 -11.02 -24.60 5.13
C ARG A 48 -11.00 -23.28 4.36
N LEU A 49 -10.03 -23.08 3.48
CA LEU A 49 -9.82 -21.82 2.78
C LEU A 49 -10.11 -21.89 1.28
N LYS A 50 -9.91 -23.05 0.64
CA LYS A 50 -10.21 -23.23 -0.78
C LYS A 50 -11.71 -23.23 -1.03
N GLY A 51 -12.14 -22.48 -2.03
CA GLY A 51 -13.56 -22.34 -2.40
C GLY A 51 -14.41 -21.56 -1.40
N VAL A 52 -13.80 -20.93 -0.39
CA VAL A 52 -14.52 -20.18 0.65
C VAL A 52 -14.40 -18.68 0.41
N GLY A 53 -15.52 -17.96 0.44
CA GLY A 53 -15.56 -16.50 0.28
C GLY A 53 -15.09 -16.08 -1.11
N ILE A 54 -15.58 -16.78 -2.14
CA ILE A 54 -15.25 -16.48 -3.53
C ILE A 54 -15.76 -15.09 -3.88
N LEU A 55 -14.89 -14.26 -4.46
CA LEU A 55 -15.21 -12.97 -5.03
C LEU A 55 -14.81 -13.01 -6.50
N SER A 56 -15.77 -12.78 -7.39
CA SER A 56 -15.49 -12.72 -8.83
C SER A 56 -14.63 -11.49 -9.17
N ARG A 57 -13.99 -11.50 -10.34
CA ARG A 57 -13.23 -10.34 -10.81
C ARG A 57 -14.16 -9.14 -11.04
N GLU A 58 -15.34 -9.38 -11.57
CA GLU A 58 -16.39 -8.41 -11.84
C GLU A 58 -16.85 -7.74 -10.54
N ASP A 59 -17.15 -8.54 -9.52
CA ASP A 59 -17.54 -8.03 -8.21
C ASP A 59 -16.38 -7.31 -7.51
N ALA A 60 -15.15 -7.85 -7.62
CA ALA A 60 -13.97 -7.16 -7.06
C ALA A 60 -13.80 -5.76 -7.64
N ILE A 61 -14.05 -5.58 -8.94
CA ILE A 61 -14.00 -4.28 -9.61
C ILE A 61 -15.20 -3.41 -9.18
N ALA A 62 -16.41 -3.95 -9.17
CA ALA A 62 -17.63 -3.23 -8.82
C ALA A 62 -17.61 -2.70 -7.38
N PHE A 63 -17.13 -3.53 -6.45
CA PHE A 63 -16.93 -3.13 -5.05
C PHE A 63 -15.60 -2.38 -4.82
N GLY A 64 -14.72 -2.27 -5.86
CA GLY A 64 -13.39 -1.71 -5.79
C GLY A 64 -12.52 -2.37 -4.73
N ALA A 65 -12.60 -3.67 -4.60
CA ALA A 65 -11.82 -4.47 -3.66
C ALA A 65 -10.34 -4.53 -4.11
N THR A 66 -9.61 -3.42 -4.00
CA THR A 66 -8.18 -3.30 -4.37
C THR A 66 -7.25 -4.17 -3.50
N GLY A 67 -5.97 -4.12 -3.79
CA GLY A 67 -4.95 -4.86 -3.05
C GLY A 67 -5.00 -6.35 -3.25
N GLY A 68 -4.52 -7.10 -2.27
CA GLY A 68 -4.45 -8.56 -2.33
C GLY A 68 -5.79 -9.26 -2.56
N THR A 69 -6.91 -8.60 -2.22
CA THR A 69 -8.26 -9.13 -2.47
C THR A 69 -8.60 -9.07 -3.96
N GLY A 70 -8.42 -7.93 -4.60
CA GLY A 70 -8.66 -7.78 -6.04
C GLY A 70 -7.69 -8.60 -6.87
N ARG A 71 -6.41 -8.61 -6.51
CA ARG A 71 -5.39 -9.43 -7.18
C ARG A 71 -5.67 -10.94 -7.04
N ALA A 72 -6.28 -11.38 -5.95
CA ALA A 72 -6.73 -12.78 -5.79
C ALA A 72 -7.88 -13.15 -6.71
N SER A 73 -8.64 -12.17 -7.18
CA SER A 73 -9.77 -12.29 -8.10
C SER A 73 -9.38 -11.99 -9.56
N GLY A 74 -8.09 -11.89 -9.89
CA GLY A 74 -7.62 -11.63 -11.25
C GLY A 74 -7.62 -10.17 -11.68
N TRP A 75 -7.77 -9.24 -10.74
CA TRP A 75 -7.73 -7.81 -11.04
C TRP A 75 -6.34 -7.21 -10.74
N ALA A 76 -5.62 -6.82 -11.80
CA ALA A 76 -4.38 -6.08 -11.71
C ALA A 76 -4.67 -4.64 -11.23
N CYS A 77 -4.43 -4.38 -9.94
CA CYS A 77 -4.82 -3.14 -9.28
C CYS A 77 -3.72 -2.55 -8.37
N ASP A 78 -2.48 -2.98 -8.53
CA ASP A 78 -1.36 -2.47 -7.73
C ASP A 78 -1.07 -1.01 -8.06
N VAL A 79 -1.24 -0.14 -7.07
CA VAL A 79 -1.02 1.31 -7.21
C VAL A 79 0.43 1.62 -7.57
N ARG A 80 1.39 0.83 -7.08
CA ARG A 80 2.82 1.00 -7.38
C ARG A 80 3.15 0.80 -8.86
N LYS A 81 2.34 0.02 -9.59
CA LYS A 81 2.45 -0.19 -11.04
C LYS A 81 1.59 0.78 -11.85
N ARG A 82 0.39 1.10 -11.36
CA ARG A 82 -0.58 1.95 -12.08
C ARG A 82 -0.28 3.45 -11.97
N MET A 83 0.15 3.88 -10.79
CA MET A 83 0.51 5.26 -10.46
C MET A 83 1.80 5.24 -9.64
N PRO A 84 2.96 4.98 -10.26
CA PRO A 84 4.22 4.87 -9.54
C PRO A 84 4.52 6.10 -8.70
N TYR A 85 4.95 5.90 -7.48
CA TYR A 85 5.37 6.93 -6.55
C TYR A 85 6.71 6.55 -5.91
N ALA A 86 7.38 7.53 -5.28
CA ALA A 86 8.71 7.37 -4.70
C ALA A 86 9.72 6.80 -5.72
N VAL A 87 10.17 5.57 -5.53
CA VAL A 87 11.16 4.90 -6.39
C VAL A 87 10.60 3.67 -7.11
N TYR A 88 9.29 3.44 -7.06
CA TYR A 88 8.69 2.23 -7.63
C TYR A 88 8.77 2.15 -9.16
N ASP A 89 9.02 3.25 -9.85
CA ASP A 89 9.33 3.30 -11.28
C ASP A 89 10.74 2.82 -11.63
N LYS A 90 11.64 2.72 -10.64
CA LYS A 90 13.06 2.38 -10.80
C LYS A 90 13.41 0.98 -10.31
N VAL A 91 12.47 0.28 -9.67
CA VAL A 91 12.68 -1.06 -9.12
C VAL A 91 11.93 -2.11 -9.92
N ASP A 92 12.54 -3.27 -10.07
CA ASP A 92 11.91 -4.42 -10.72
C ASP A 92 11.19 -5.27 -9.67
N PHE A 93 9.88 -5.44 -9.83
CA PHE A 93 9.05 -6.34 -9.05
C PHE A 93 7.84 -6.81 -9.86
N LYS A 94 7.25 -7.91 -9.45
CA LYS A 94 6.06 -8.47 -10.11
C LYS A 94 4.82 -8.15 -9.30
N GLU A 95 3.76 -7.77 -9.98
CA GLU A 95 2.42 -7.79 -9.41
C GLU A 95 1.93 -9.24 -9.37
N ILE A 96 1.68 -9.75 -8.18
CA ILE A 96 1.22 -11.12 -7.99
C ILE A 96 -0.30 -11.16 -8.18
N ILE A 97 -0.75 -11.99 -9.12
CA ILE A 97 -2.17 -12.14 -9.48
C ILE A 97 -2.55 -13.60 -9.42
N ARG A 98 -3.74 -13.89 -8.88
CA ARG A 98 -4.41 -15.18 -8.88
C ARG A 98 -5.84 -14.99 -9.36
N THR A 99 -6.51 -16.05 -9.76
CA THR A 99 -7.85 -15.98 -10.39
C THR A 99 -8.93 -16.70 -9.61
N GLU A 100 -8.57 -17.47 -8.59
CA GLU A 100 -9.49 -18.29 -7.82
C GLU A 100 -10.46 -17.46 -6.96
N GLY A 101 -10.09 -16.24 -6.58
CA GLY A 101 -10.91 -15.28 -5.84
C GLY A 101 -11.32 -15.72 -4.43
N ASP A 102 -10.81 -16.84 -3.93
CA ASP A 102 -11.16 -17.41 -2.63
C ASP A 102 -10.21 -16.97 -1.49
N SER A 103 -10.46 -17.43 -0.29
CA SER A 103 -9.65 -17.12 0.87
C SER A 103 -8.24 -17.71 0.77
N TRP A 104 -8.10 -18.84 0.06
CA TRP A 104 -6.80 -19.47 -0.17
C TRP A 104 -5.94 -18.64 -1.10
N ALA A 105 -6.48 -18.17 -2.21
CA ALA A 105 -5.79 -17.28 -3.13
C ALA A 105 -5.36 -15.98 -2.45
N ARG A 106 -6.21 -15.38 -1.62
CA ARG A 106 -5.87 -14.19 -0.83
C ARG A 106 -4.74 -14.43 0.17
N TYR A 107 -4.67 -15.60 0.77
CA TYR A 107 -3.56 -16.00 1.63
C TYR A 107 -2.26 -16.13 0.83
N LEU A 108 -2.30 -16.90 -0.27
CA LEU A 108 -1.11 -17.14 -1.09
C LEU A 108 -0.53 -15.86 -1.68
N ILE A 109 -1.37 -14.92 -2.15
CA ILE A 109 -0.90 -13.61 -2.64
C ILE A 109 -0.09 -12.90 -1.57
N ARG A 110 -0.57 -12.85 -0.32
CA ARG A 110 0.16 -12.17 0.76
C ARG A 110 1.52 -12.81 1.04
N MET A 111 1.61 -14.14 0.96
CA MET A 111 2.88 -14.85 1.11
C MET A 111 3.85 -14.54 -0.03
N ASP A 112 3.36 -14.56 -1.28
CA ASP A 112 4.17 -14.27 -2.45
C ASP A 112 4.60 -12.77 -2.48
N GLU A 113 3.74 -11.85 -2.05
CA GLU A 113 4.03 -10.41 -1.97
C GLU A 113 5.10 -10.07 -0.93
N ILE A 114 5.26 -10.88 0.12
CA ILE A 114 6.39 -10.70 1.04
C ILE A 114 7.71 -10.95 0.31
N LEU A 115 7.78 -11.98 -0.54
CA LEU A 115 8.97 -12.28 -1.33
C LEU A 115 9.30 -11.17 -2.34
N GLU A 116 8.27 -10.62 -3.00
CA GLU A 116 8.46 -9.47 -3.90
C GLU A 116 8.90 -8.21 -3.11
N SER A 117 8.37 -7.99 -1.91
CA SER A 117 8.81 -6.89 -1.06
C SER A 117 10.28 -7.02 -0.64
N LEU A 118 10.73 -8.25 -0.34
CA LEU A 118 12.14 -8.49 -0.05
C LEU A 118 13.04 -8.20 -1.26
N LYS A 119 12.63 -8.55 -2.49
CA LYS A 119 13.37 -8.21 -3.71
C LYS A 119 13.48 -6.70 -3.92
N ILE A 120 12.43 -5.94 -3.62
CA ILE A 120 12.47 -4.48 -3.69
C ILE A 120 13.48 -3.93 -2.68
N ILE A 121 13.47 -4.43 -1.44
CA ILE A 121 14.41 -4.00 -0.40
C ILE A 121 15.84 -4.34 -0.81
N GLU A 122 16.12 -5.54 -1.35
CA GLU A 122 17.43 -5.95 -1.84
C GLU A 122 17.98 -5.03 -2.92
N GLN A 123 17.13 -4.52 -3.82
CA GLN A 123 17.55 -3.58 -4.87
C GLN A 123 17.90 -2.18 -4.32
N LEU A 124 17.29 -1.77 -3.21
CA LEU A 124 17.41 -0.42 -2.69
C LEU A 124 18.43 -0.29 -1.56
N ILE A 125 18.66 -1.35 -0.78
CA ILE A 125 19.38 -1.28 0.49
C ILE A 125 20.85 -0.84 0.34
N ASP A 126 21.46 -1.11 -0.79
CA ASP A 126 22.85 -0.71 -1.08
C ASP A 126 22.96 0.66 -1.77
N ASN A 127 21.84 1.23 -2.18
CA ASN A 127 21.78 2.47 -2.97
C ASN A 127 20.93 3.54 -2.26
N ILE A 128 20.96 3.60 -0.95
CA ILE A 128 20.25 4.62 -0.18
C ILE A 128 20.95 5.96 -0.43
N PRO A 129 20.25 6.97 -0.97
CA PRO A 129 20.87 8.26 -1.26
C PRO A 129 21.29 8.98 0.02
N GLU A 130 22.44 9.61 -0.02
CA GLU A 130 22.89 10.53 1.03
C GLU A 130 22.15 11.86 0.91
N GLY A 131 21.99 12.55 2.03
CA GLY A 131 21.39 13.88 2.07
C GLY A 131 20.46 14.09 3.24
N ALA A 132 19.69 15.18 3.18
CA ALA A 132 18.75 15.51 4.24
C ALA A 132 17.57 14.52 4.23
N TYR A 133 17.27 13.93 5.37
CA TYR A 133 16.13 13.01 5.54
C TYR A 133 14.78 13.74 5.63
N GLN A 134 14.80 15.06 5.81
CA GLN A 134 13.61 15.91 5.89
C GLN A 134 13.90 17.29 5.33
N GLU A 135 12.98 17.84 4.56
CA GLU A 135 13.00 19.24 4.15
C GLU A 135 12.57 20.16 5.31
N LYS A 136 13.13 21.37 5.33
CA LYS A 136 12.69 22.41 6.27
C LYS A 136 11.31 22.93 5.87
N MET A 137 10.28 22.42 6.52
CA MET A 137 8.90 22.84 6.29
C MET A 137 8.55 24.11 7.07
N LYS A 138 7.72 24.96 6.47
CA LYS A 138 7.13 26.09 7.18
C LYS A 138 6.13 25.58 8.21
N PRO A 139 5.98 26.22 9.38
CA PRO A 139 4.99 25.82 10.39
C PRO A 139 3.54 25.79 9.87
N ILE A 140 3.26 26.62 8.87
CA ILE A 140 1.94 26.73 8.23
C ILE A 140 2.13 26.38 6.75
N ILE A 141 1.50 25.31 6.30
CA ILE A 141 1.45 24.90 4.90
C ILE A 141 0.15 25.48 4.32
N ARG A 142 0.29 26.36 3.34
CA ARG A 142 -0.85 26.86 2.58
C ARG A 142 -0.97 26.06 1.31
N VAL A 143 -2.07 25.34 1.17
CA VAL A 143 -2.40 24.58 -0.04
C VAL A 143 -3.12 25.55 -0.99
N PRO A 144 -2.69 25.70 -2.25
CA PRO A 144 -3.42 26.48 -3.24
C PRO A 144 -4.85 25.95 -3.41
N GLU A 145 -5.76 26.82 -3.87
CA GLU A 145 -7.13 26.39 -4.20
C GLU A 145 -7.11 25.30 -5.27
N GLY A 146 -7.86 24.21 -5.04
CA GLY A 146 -7.93 23.09 -5.96
C GLY A 146 -8.27 21.78 -5.29
N THR A 147 -8.37 20.76 -6.11
CA THR A 147 -8.63 19.37 -5.70
C THR A 147 -7.38 18.55 -5.93
N TYR A 148 -6.96 17.82 -4.92
CA TYR A 148 -5.75 17.02 -4.93
C TYR A 148 -6.09 15.59 -4.52
N TYR A 149 -5.49 14.62 -5.19
CA TYR A 149 -5.59 13.22 -4.82
C TYR A 149 -4.22 12.57 -4.88
N ALA A 150 -3.90 11.79 -3.87
CA ALA A 150 -2.72 10.94 -3.85
C ALA A 150 -3.05 9.60 -3.21
N ALA A 151 -2.50 8.53 -3.75
CA ALA A 151 -2.71 7.19 -3.25
C ALA A 151 -1.40 6.43 -3.11
N VAL A 152 -1.39 5.47 -2.18
CA VAL A 152 -0.30 4.53 -1.96
C VAL A 152 -0.85 3.11 -1.86
N GLU A 153 -0.03 2.12 -2.19
CA GLU A 153 -0.38 0.73 -1.95
C GLU A 153 -0.16 0.40 -0.48
N GLY A 154 -1.24 0.10 0.21
CA GLY A 154 -1.21 -0.39 1.58
C GLY A 154 -1.33 -1.91 1.65
N SER A 155 -1.09 -2.49 2.83
CA SER A 155 -1.20 -3.94 3.06
C SER A 155 -2.60 -4.53 2.80
N ARG A 156 -3.62 -3.67 2.74
CA ARG A 156 -5.02 -4.06 2.48
C ARG A 156 -5.55 -3.56 1.15
N GLY A 157 -4.75 -2.86 0.37
CA GLY A 157 -5.10 -2.28 -0.91
C GLY A 157 -4.78 -0.79 -0.98
N GLU A 158 -5.36 -0.12 -1.96
CA GLU A 158 -5.16 1.30 -2.20
C GLU A 158 -5.60 2.12 -0.98
N PHE A 159 -4.71 2.96 -0.49
CA PHE A 159 -4.99 3.97 0.51
C PHE A 159 -4.81 5.34 -0.13
N GLY A 160 -5.90 6.06 -0.30
CA GLY A 160 -5.92 7.37 -0.94
C GLY A 160 -6.29 8.49 0.03
N VAL A 161 -5.72 9.67 -0.20
CA VAL A 161 -6.09 10.92 0.45
C VAL A 161 -6.61 11.87 -0.60
N PHE A 162 -7.84 12.32 -0.41
CA PHE A 162 -8.47 13.36 -1.20
C PHE A 162 -8.44 14.66 -0.40
N LEU A 163 -7.94 15.72 -1.02
CA LEU A 163 -7.84 17.04 -0.42
C LEU A 163 -8.52 18.06 -1.32
N GLU A 164 -9.44 18.80 -0.75
CA GLU A 164 -10.08 19.94 -1.43
C GLU A 164 -9.76 21.22 -0.67
N ALA A 165 -9.17 22.18 -1.35
CA ALA A 165 -8.77 23.48 -0.79
C ALA A 165 -9.54 24.61 -1.44
N TRP A 166 -10.14 25.47 -0.62
CA TRP A 166 -10.89 26.64 -1.08
C TRP A 166 -10.27 27.94 -0.59
N ARG A 167 -10.59 29.03 -1.27
CA ARG A 167 -10.31 30.37 -0.75
C ARG A 167 -11.24 30.67 0.43
N GLN A 168 -10.70 31.39 1.40
CA GLN A 168 -11.40 31.71 2.65
C GLN A 168 -12.72 32.51 2.43
N ASP A 169 -12.79 33.28 1.35
CA ASP A 169 -13.93 34.09 0.92
C ASP A 169 -15.02 33.33 0.14
N ALA A 170 -14.73 32.08 -0.27
CA ALA A 170 -15.60 31.23 -1.07
C ALA A 170 -16.24 30.04 -0.29
N LEU A 171 -16.07 29.98 1.04
CA LEU A 171 -16.61 28.90 1.86
C LEU A 171 -18.14 28.95 1.93
N PRO A 172 -18.84 27.83 1.66
CA PRO A 172 -20.27 27.73 1.94
C PRO A 172 -20.53 27.93 3.43
N PRO A 173 -21.64 28.58 3.84
CA PRO A 173 -21.92 28.92 5.24
C PRO A 173 -22.04 27.75 6.21
N ALA A 174 -22.01 26.51 5.73
CA ALA A 174 -22.12 25.28 6.53
C ALA A 174 -20.77 24.65 6.93
N PHE A 175 -19.63 25.21 6.49
CA PHE A 175 -18.32 24.65 6.81
C PHE A 175 -17.61 25.45 7.92
N PRO A 176 -16.90 24.79 8.85
CA PRO A 176 -16.13 25.49 9.88
C PRO A 176 -15.02 26.34 9.22
N GLN A 177 -14.62 27.42 9.88
CA GLN A 177 -13.73 28.50 9.42
C GLN A 177 -12.29 28.06 8.97
N TYR A 178 -12.04 26.78 8.85
CA TYR A 178 -10.76 26.21 8.38
C TYR A 178 -10.99 25.56 7.03
N GLY A 179 -10.61 26.24 5.96
CA GLY A 179 -10.83 25.84 4.57
C GLY A 179 -10.05 24.60 4.09
N LEU A 180 -10.04 23.54 4.88
CA LEU A 180 -9.41 22.29 4.52
C LEU A 180 -10.33 21.14 4.91
N ALA A 181 -10.87 20.42 3.92
CA ALA A 181 -11.50 19.13 4.12
C ALA A 181 -10.53 18.03 3.70
N ILE A 182 -10.14 17.19 4.65
CA ILE A 182 -9.38 15.97 4.37
C ILE A 182 -10.40 14.84 4.38
N GLY A 183 -10.70 14.30 3.21
CA GLY A 183 -11.50 13.09 3.05
C GLY A 183 -10.58 11.90 2.81
N ILE A 184 -10.79 10.81 3.53
CA ILE A 184 -10.25 9.51 3.13
C ILE A 184 -11.28 8.96 2.16
N ASP A 185 -10.98 9.08 0.86
CA ASP A 185 -11.82 8.49 -0.17
C ASP A 185 -11.63 6.98 -0.15
N ARG A 186 -12.54 6.30 0.53
CA ARG A 186 -12.85 4.94 0.14
C ARG A 186 -13.68 5.08 -1.12
N LYS A 187 -13.13 4.80 -2.27
CA LYS A 187 -13.77 4.83 -3.60
C LYS A 187 -14.99 3.90 -3.71
N TYR A 188 -15.94 4.01 -2.78
CA TYR A 188 -17.09 3.11 -2.66
C TYR A 188 -18.43 3.80 -2.42
N ASP A 189 -18.54 5.09 -2.72
CA ASP A 189 -19.85 5.64 -2.95
C ASP A 189 -20.32 5.24 -4.35
N LEU A 190 -20.96 4.06 -4.42
CA LEU A 190 -21.79 3.68 -5.55
C LEU A 190 -22.80 4.83 -5.79
N PRO A 191 -23.02 5.28 -7.05
CA PRO A 191 -24.08 6.21 -7.34
C PRO A 191 -25.38 5.57 -6.85
N ARG A 192 -26.06 6.25 -5.93
CA ARG A 192 -27.42 5.88 -5.54
C ARG A 192 -28.29 6.07 -6.77
N SER A 193 -28.79 4.97 -7.28
CA SER A 193 -29.81 4.91 -8.33
C SER A 193 -31.07 5.66 -7.95
#